data_7db876c351ed51dff17b6f62cb60d18d
#
_entry.id   7db876c351ed51dff17b6f62cb60d18d
#
_cell.length_a   1.000
_cell.length_b   1.000
_cell.length_c   1.000
_cell.angle_alpha   90.00
_cell.angle_beta   90.00
_cell.angle_gamma   90.00
#
_symmetry.space_group_name_H-M   'P 1'
#
loop_
_entity.id
_entity.type
_entity.pdbx_description
1 polymer ?
#
loop_
_entity_poly.entity_id
_entity_poly.type
_entity_poly.pdbx_seq_one_letter_code
_entity_poly.pdbx_strand_id
1 'polypeptide(L)'
;MNKSLAAIITALDHLRVSSLYVHNAELEGAQFSVQKLKGRKVYLVETLAVLNALVEKGTMLLYGGHGGGKTTLSKYLGQLFCHLSKEKIEDCILRGHPQLTEEKILGSLNLVEMMNPSLIKGGKIKVIWNDFVDSPWKIIDEINRLSPYAQNILLSLLAEGTVKYHNQAKTLSSFSLYATMNPKDSGNFDLSLPFLDRFALALPITMPDYDSFSTIGRKDRLYDNLNEWMDDFNLQSVQEEIKELQYTEEAELFINFLIDSYRLCCRVSKETSETVSVDKALCKGCHMDAPNKVCNKIKHPLSVRVKEDLYRYGKAMAWFLGDDKVEVKHIKLIAPYMIWHRSELS
;
A
#
# COMPACT_ATOMS: atom_id res chain seq x y z
N MET A 1 -14.93 22.99 2.22
CA MET A 1 -14.42 21.65 2.61
C MET A 1 -15.04 20.67 1.64
N ASN A 2 -14.24 19.89 0.95
CA ASN A 2 -14.70 18.83 0.07
C ASN A 2 -15.57 17.86 0.90
N LYS A 3 -16.78 17.51 0.42
CA LYS A 3 -17.70 16.61 1.12
C LYS A 3 -17.05 15.24 1.38
N SER A 4 -16.29 14.75 0.41
CA SER A 4 -15.61 13.46 0.51
C SER A 4 -14.53 13.44 1.61
N LEU A 5 -13.73 14.50 1.73
CA LEU A 5 -12.76 14.63 2.82
C LEU A 5 -13.45 14.66 4.19
N ALA A 6 -14.57 15.39 4.29
CA ALA A 6 -15.33 15.44 5.54
C ALA A 6 -15.87 14.07 5.94
N ALA A 7 -16.41 13.31 4.99
CA ALA A 7 -16.92 11.96 5.23
C ALA A 7 -15.79 11.02 5.73
N ILE A 8 -14.62 11.05 5.06
CA ILE A 8 -13.45 10.26 5.47
C ILE A 8 -13.05 10.60 6.91
N ILE A 9 -12.88 11.89 7.23
CA ILE A 9 -12.46 12.31 8.58
C ILE A 9 -13.48 11.89 9.63
N THR A 10 -14.77 12.02 9.36
CA THR A 10 -15.84 11.57 10.26
C THR A 10 -15.79 10.06 10.48
N ALA A 11 -15.64 9.28 9.41
CA ALA A 11 -15.53 7.84 9.50
C ALA A 11 -14.29 7.39 10.31
N LEU A 12 -13.14 8.06 10.13
CA LEU A 12 -11.93 7.80 10.92
C LEU A 12 -12.11 8.14 12.40
N ASP A 13 -12.83 9.22 12.73
CA ASP A 13 -13.17 9.57 14.12
C ASP A 13 -14.00 8.46 14.77
N HIS A 14 -15.00 7.96 14.06
CA HIS A 14 -15.82 6.85 14.54
C HIS A 14 -15.00 5.56 14.73
N LEU A 15 -14.10 5.22 13.78
CA LEU A 15 -13.21 4.06 13.92
C LEU A 15 -12.33 4.15 15.16
N ARG A 16 -11.74 5.33 15.44
CA ARG A 16 -10.87 5.54 16.62
C ARG A 16 -11.62 5.37 17.92
N VAL A 17 -12.86 5.85 17.99
CA VAL A 17 -13.68 5.74 19.19
C VAL A 17 -14.18 4.33 19.44
N SER A 18 -14.50 3.59 18.38
CA SER A 18 -15.25 2.34 18.50
C SER A 18 -14.40 1.07 18.50
N SER A 19 -13.36 0.96 17.68
CA SER A 19 -12.81 -0.38 17.40
C SER A 19 -11.39 -0.46 16.86
N LEU A 20 -10.73 0.64 16.54
CA LEU A 20 -9.38 0.61 15.97
C LEU A 20 -8.34 0.51 17.10
N TYR A 21 -7.73 -0.66 17.24
CA TYR A 21 -6.70 -0.92 18.26
C TYR A 21 -5.27 -0.78 17.73
N VAL A 22 -5.10 -0.17 16.58
CA VAL A 22 -3.77 0.09 16.02
C VAL A 22 -3.16 1.26 16.76
N HIS A 23 -1.91 1.13 17.23
CA HIS A 23 -1.17 2.28 17.75
C HIS A 23 -0.99 3.31 16.63
N ASN A 24 -1.51 4.50 16.87
CA ASN A 24 -1.67 5.50 15.83
C ASN A 24 -1.03 6.81 16.27
N ALA A 25 0.29 6.87 16.18
CA ALA A 25 1.06 8.07 16.50
C ALA A 25 0.65 9.25 15.61
N GLU A 26 0.83 10.46 16.12
CA GLU A 26 0.66 11.68 15.34
C GLU A 26 1.70 11.73 14.20
N LEU A 27 1.28 12.09 13.01
CA LEU A 27 2.15 12.31 11.86
C LEU A 27 2.77 13.70 11.98
N GLU A 28 3.96 13.76 12.54
CA GLU A 28 4.68 15.02 12.80
C GLU A 28 4.85 15.84 11.51
N GLY A 29 4.55 17.12 11.59
CA GLY A 29 4.63 18.06 10.47
C GLY A 29 3.43 18.05 9.53
N ALA A 30 2.45 17.15 9.73
CA ALA A 30 1.23 17.14 8.95
C ALA A 30 0.18 18.08 9.59
N GLN A 31 -0.39 18.95 8.78
CA GLN A 31 -1.45 19.88 9.21
C GLN A 31 -2.48 20.03 8.10
N PHE A 32 -3.76 20.04 8.50
CA PHE A 32 -4.84 20.34 7.55
C PHE A 32 -4.83 21.82 7.17
N SER A 33 -4.87 22.09 5.88
CA SER A 33 -5.00 23.46 5.31
C SER A 33 -6.44 23.95 5.33
N VAL A 34 -7.40 23.03 5.40
CA VAL A 34 -8.83 23.36 5.47
C VAL A 34 -9.18 24.00 6.80
N GLN A 35 -9.75 25.21 6.79
CA GLN A 35 -10.06 26.00 8.01
C GLN A 35 -10.88 25.23 9.05
N LYS A 36 -11.86 24.41 8.62
CA LYS A 36 -12.70 23.62 9.54
C LYS A 36 -11.98 22.46 10.24
N LEU A 37 -10.82 22.04 9.70
CA LEU A 37 -10.00 20.96 10.25
C LEU A 37 -8.72 21.48 10.91
N LYS A 38 -8.52 22.79 10.90
CA LYS A 38 -7.32 23.42 11.46
C LYS A 38 -7.16 23.07 12.94
N GLY A 39 -5.96 22.63 13.32
CA GLY A 39 -5.64 22.18 14.70
C GLY A 39 -6.05 20.74 15.02
N ARG A 40 -6.70 20.01 14.09
CA ARG A 40 -6.91 18.56 14.28
C ARG A 40 -5.60 17.82 14.07
N LYS A 41 -5.40 16.79 14.89
CA LYS A 41 -4.26 15.87 14.73
C LYS A 41 -4.43 15.01 13.48
N VAL A 42 -3.32 14.82 12.78
CA VAL A 42 -3.20 13.87 11.65
C VAL A 42 -2.45 12.65 12.18
N TYR A 43 -3.05 11.48 12.06
CA TYR A 43 -2.47 10.24 12.59
C TYR A 43 -1.81 9.42 11.50
N LEU A 44 -0.63 8.91 11.78
CA LEU A 44 0.24 8.23 10.82
C LEU A 44 -0.43 7.03 10.14
N VAL A 45 -0.88 6.06 10.93
CA VAL A 45 -1.35 4.77 10.41
C VAL A 45 -2.63 4.95 9.61
N GLU A 46 -3.60 5.69 10.14
CA GLU A 46 -4.86 5.98 9.46
C GLU A 46 -4.63 6.73 8.16
N THR A 47 -3.82 7.79 8.19
CA THR A 47 -3.57 8.61 7.02
C THR A 47 -2.96 7.80 5.90
N LEU A 48 -1.84 7.12 6.16
CA LEU A 48 -1.17 6.34 5.11
C LEU A 48 -2.03 5.19 4.59
N ALA A 49 -2.81 4.55 5.47
CA ALA A 49 -3.73 3.51 5.04
C ALA A 49 -4.87 4.07 4.17
N VAL A 50 -5.40 5.25 4.50
CA VAL A 50 -6.38 5.94 3.66
C VAL A 50 -5.77 6.37 2.32
N LEU A 51 -4.54 6.92 2.30
CA LEU A 51 -3.88 7.27 1.04
C LEU A 51 -3.77 6.06 0.11
N ASN A 52 -3.46 4.88 0.66
CA ASN A 52 -3.41 3.65 -0.13
C ASN A 52 -4.76 3.27 -0.74
N ALA A 53 -5.87 3.57 -0.07
CA ALA A 53 -7.21 3.38 -0.62
C ALA A 53 -7.55 4.40 -1.72
N LEU A 54 -7.07 5.64 -1.58
CA LEU A 54 -7.36 6.73 -2.51
C LEU A 54 -6.54 6.67 -3.81
N VAL A 55 -5.40 5.98 -3.81
CA VAL A 55 -4.55 5.83 -5.00
C VAL A 55 -4.98 4.63 -5.83
N GLU A 56 -5.12 4.79 -7.14
CA GLU A 56 -5.36 3.66 -8.04
C GLU A 56 -4.22 2.64 -7.97
N LYS A 57 -4.57 1.36 -7.90
CA LYS A 57 -3.60 0.26 -7.72
C LYS A 57 -2.67 0.49 -6.52
N GLY A 58 -3.24 1.00 -5.42
CA GLY A 58 -2.51 1.21 -4.18
C GLY A 58 -2.04 -0.11 -3.57
N THR A 59 -0.78 -0.17 -3.11
CA THR A 59 -0.19 -1.37 -2.53
C THR A 59 0.52 -1.01 -1.23
N MET A 60 0.11 -1.63 -0.12
CA MET A 60 0.62 -1.34 1.21
C MET A 60 1.02 -2.60 1.97
N LEU A 61 2.21 -2.59 2.58
CA LEU A 61 2.70 -3.61 3.49
C LEU A 61 2.59 -3.12 4.94
N LEU A 62 1.80 -3.80 5.76
CA LEU A 62 1.65 -3.56 7.20
C LEU A 62 2.57 -4.52 7.95
N TYR A 63 3.66 -4.00 8.48
CA TYR A 63 4.75 -4.75 9.08
C TYR A 63 4.71 -4.65 10.61
N GLY A 64 4.66 -5.77 11.33
CA GLY A 64 4.66 -5.75 12.80
C GLY A 64 4.23 -7.06 13.44
N GLY A 65 4.33 -7.13 14.76
CA GLY A 65 3.98 -8.31 15.54
C GLY A 65 2.51 -8.72 15.46
N HIS A 66 2.18 -9.87 16.05
CA HIS A 66 0.80 -10.34 16.15
C HIS A 66 -0.06 -9.41 17.01
N GLY A 67 -1.37 -9.40 16.75
CA GLY A 67 -2.34 -8.66 17.56
C GLY A 67 -2.37 -7.14 17.36
N GLY A 68 -1.53 -6.58 16.46
CA GLY A 68 -1.48 -5.14 16.20
C GLY A 68 -2.62 -4.57 15.35
N GLY A 69 -3.69 -5.31 15.10
CA GLY A 69 -4.88 -4.81 14.37
C GLY A 69 -4.71 -4.61 12.85
N LYS A 70 -3.61 -5.08 12.25
CA LYS A 70 -3.29 -4.88 10.82
C LYS A 70 -4.39 -5.35 9.88
N THR A 71 -4.81 -6.60 10.01
CA THR A 71 -5.87 -7.20 9.17
C THR A 71 -7.22 -6.55 9.45
N THR A 72 -7.50 -6.21 10.71
CA THR A 72 -8.73 -5.51 11.12
C THR A 72 -8.83 -4.13 10.46
N LEU A 73 -7.76 -3.35 10.48
CA LEU A 73 -7.70 -2.04 9.80
C LEU A 73 -8.02 -2.20 8.30
N SER A 74 -7.37 -3.16 7.63
CA SER A 74 -7.58 -3.40 6.20
C SER A 74 -9.03 -3.79 5.89
N LYS A 75 -9.69 -4.58 6.76
CA LYS A 75 -11.09 -4.95 6.61
C LYS A 75 -12.03 -3.76 6.74
N TYR A 76 -11.82 -2.91 7.75
CA TYR A 76 -12.65 -1.72 7.96
C TYR A 76 -12.57 -0.75 6.79
N LEU A 77 -11.35 -0.48 6.30
CA LEU A 77 -11.18 0.39 5.15
C LEU A 77 -11.88 -0.17 3.89
N GLY A 78 -11.87 -1.50 3.69
CA GLY A 78 -12.58 -2.12 2.58
C GLY A 78 -14.10 -1.95 2.65
N GLN A 79 -14.67 -2.04 3.85
CA GLN A 79 -16.09 -1.74 4.05
C GLN A 79 -16.40 -0.27 3.76
N LEU A 80 -15.58 0.66 4.26
CA LEU A 80 -15.78 2.09 4.09
C LEU A 80 -15.60 2.55 2.64
N PHE A 81 -14.52 2.15 1.98
CA PHE A 81 -14.16 2.70 0.66
C PHE A 81 -14.78 1.96 -0.52
N CYS A 82 -15.09 0.68 -0.36
CA CYS A 82 -15.68 -0.15 -1.42
C CYS A 82 -17.10 -0.65 -1.09
N HIS A 83 -17.69 -0.21 0.01
CA HIS A 83 -19.03 -0.60 0.47
C HIS A 83 -19.24 -2.13 0.49
N LEU A 84 -18.17 -2.88 0.76
CA LEU A 84 -18.24 -4.34 0.82
C LEU A 84 -18.84 -4.80 2.15
N SER A 85 -19.70 -5.82 2.11
CA SER A 85 -20.17 -6.47 3.34
C SER A 85 -19.03 -7.21 4.05
N LYS A 86 -19.23 -7.54 5.32
CA LYS A 86 -18.24 -8.29 6.11
C LYS A 86 -17.88 -9.63 5.47
N GLU A 87 -18.88 -10.35 4.95
CA GLU A 87 -18.68 -11.62 4.25
C GLU A 87 -17.85 -11.43 3.00
N LYS A 88 -18.17 -10.42 2.18
CA LYS A 88 -17.42 -10.11 0.96
C LYS A 88 -15.98 -9.71 1.23
N ILE A 89 -15.70 -9.01 2.34
CA ILE A 89 -14.33 -8.72 2.76
C ILE A 89 -13.56 -9.99 3.10
N GLU A 90 -14.19 -10.97 3.78
CA GLU A 90 -13.53 -12.25 4.08
C GLU A 90 -13.18 -13.04 2.80
N ASP A 91 -14.03 -13.01 1.78
CA ASP A 91 -13.79 -13.63 0.47
C ASP A 91 -12.61 -12.97 -0.28
N CYS A 92 -12.32 -11.69 0.02
CA CYS A 92 -11.20 -10.94 -0.57
C CYS A 92 -9.84 -11.21 0.12
N ILE A 93 -9.79 -12.06 1.15
CA ILE A 93 -8.56 -12.34 1.91
C ILE A 93 -7.84 -13.56 1.35
N LEU A 94 -6.65 -13.35 0.84
CA LEU A 94 -5.69 -14.40 0.54
C LEU A 94 -4.82 -14.65 1.79
N ARG A 95 -4.99 -15.80 2.45
CA ARG A 95 -4.17 -16.17 3.61
C ARG A 95 -2.89 -16.83 3.17
N GLY A 96 -1.75 -16.28 3.58
CA GLY A 96 -0.43 -16.83 3.28
C GLY A 96 -0.27 -18.24 3.82
N HIS A 97 0.13 -19.16 2.94
CA HIS A 97 0.42 -20.55 3.29
C HIS A 97 1.48 -21.11 2.34
N PRO A 98 2.45 -21.94 2.83
CA PRO A 98 3.51 -22.49 1.99
C PRO A 98 3.03 -23.32 0.79
N GLN A 99 1.89 -24.00 0.93
CA GLN A 99 1.30 -24.87 -0.08
C GLN A 99 0.21 -24.19 -0.90
N LEU A 100 0.24 -22.85 -1.00
CA LEU A 100 -0.74 -22.13 -1.79
C LEU A 100 -0.50 -22.38 -3.27
N THR A 101 -1.51 -22.91 -3.97
CA THR A 101 -1.47 -23.23 -5.39
C THR A 101 -1.98 -22.06 -6.23
N GLU A 102 -1.61 -22.02 -7.52
CA GLU A 102 -2.09 -21.03 -8.48
C GLU A 102 -3.62 -21.01 -8.56
N GLU A 103 -4.24 -22.18 -8.56
CA GLU A 103 -5.71 -22.32 -8.54
C GLU A 103 -6.35 -21.64 -7.31
N LYS A 104 -5.75 -21.82 -6.13
CA LYS A 104 -6.24 -21.18 -4.90
C LYS A 104 -6.02 -19.66 -4.88
N ILE A 105 -5.05 -19.16 -5.62
CA ILE A 105 -4.78 -17.71 -5.75
C ILE A 105 -5.67 -17.09 -6.81
N LEU A 106 -5.71 -17.67 -8.00
CA LEU A 106 -6.29 -17.04 -9.19
C LEU A 106 -7.72 -17.47 -9.46
N GLY A 107 -8.04 -18.77 -9.34
CA GLY A 107 -9.34 -19.33 -9.69
C GLY A 107 -9.22 -20.68 -10.36
N SER A 108 -10.33 -21.25 -10.78
CA SER A 108 -10.42 -22.57 -11.39
C SER A 108 -11.09 -22.56 -12.76
N LEU A 109 -10.90 -23.63 -13.52
CA LEU A 109 -11.67 -23.83 -14.73
C LEU A 109 -13.13 -24.17 -14.42
N ASN A 110 -14.03 -23.70 -15.28
CA ASN A 110 -15.47 -23.99 -15.13
C ASN A 110 -15.74 -25.49 -15.34
N LEU A 111 -15.95 -26.21 -14.25
CA LEU A 111 -16.21 -27.65 -14.27
C LEU A 111 -17.46 -28.03 -15.06
N VAL A 112 -18.50 -27.18 -15.09
CA VAL A 112 -19.74 -27.44 -15.84
C VAL A 112 -19.44 -27.42 -17.34
N GLU A 113 -18.63 -26.48 -17.81
CA GLU A 113 -18.19 -26.44 -19.23
C GLU A 113 -17.26 -27.62 -19.56
N MET A 114 -16.43 -28.04 -18.61
CA MET A 114 -15.56 -29.23 -18.80
C MET A 114 -16.37 -30.52 -18.97
N MET A 115 -17.44 -30.66 -18.16
CA MET A 115 -18.30 -31.85 -18.22
C MET A 115 -19.29 -31.81 -19.39
N ASN A 116 -19.62 -30.66 -19.92
CA ASN A 116 -20.59 -30.45 -21.00
C ASN A 116 -19.97 -29.60 -22.14
N PRO A 117 -19.19 -30.18 -23.05
CA PRO A 117 -18.51 -29.46 -24.12
C PRO A 117 -19.44 -28.61 -25.00
N SER A 118 -20.71 -28.96 -25.09
CA SER A 118 -21.73 -28.18 -25.83
C SER A 118 -21.98 -26.77 -25.25
N LEU A 119 -21.60 -26.52 -24.00
CA LEU A 119 -21.72 -25.22 -23.35
C LEU A 119 -20.51 -24.31 -23.62
N ILE A 120 -19.42 -24.84 -24.21
CA ILE A 120 -18.20 -24.10 -24.48
C ILE A 120 -18.45 -23.07 -25.57
N LYS A 121 -18.48 -21.78 -25.23
CA LYS A 121 -18.55 -20.68 -26.18
C LYS A 121 -17.13 -20.24 -26.59
N GLY A 122 -16.85 -20.22 -27.89
CA GLY A 122 -15.54 -19.78 -28.42
C GLY A 122 -14.38 -20.77 -28.27
N GLY A 123 -14.67 -22.07 -28.03
CA GLY A 123 -13.66 -23.15 -28.04
C GLY A 123 -12.70 -23.14 -26.84
N LYS A 124 -12.98 -22.33 -25.77
CA LYS A 124 -12.17 -22.29 -24.55
C LYS A 124 -13.07 -22.40 -23.32
N ILE A 125 -12.67 -23.25 -22.38
CA ILE A 125 -13.28 -23.35 -21.05
C ILE A 125 -12.98 -22.09 -20.28
N LYS A 126 -13.99 -21.47 -19.67
CA LYS A 126 -13.82 -20.23 -18.92
C LYS A 126 -13.11 -20.46 -17.59
N VAL A 127 -12.26 -19.50 -17.21
CA VAL A 127 -11.75 -19.39 -15.85
C VAL A 127 -12.78 -18.69 -14.97
N ILE A 128 -13.10 -19.32 -13.84
CA ILE A 128 -13.84 -18.71 -12.74
C ILE A 128 -12.80 -18.12 -11.79
N TRP A 129 -12.67 -16.80 -11.82
CA TRP A 129 -11.70 -16.10 -11.00
C TRP A 129 -12.13 -16.08 -9.53
N ASN A 130 -11.17 -16.16 -8.60
CA ASN A 130 -11.44 -16.03 -7.18
C ASN A 130 -11.84 -14.60 -6.81
N ASP A 131 -12.62 -14.44 -5.75
CA ASP A 131 -13.03 -13.13 -5.23
C ASP A 131 -11.82 -12.23 -4.91
N PHE A 132 -10.70 -12.79 -4.45
CA PHE A 132 -9.45 -12.05 -4.30
C PHE A 132 -8.97 -11.38 -5.60
N VAL A 133 -9.15 -12.02 -6.76
CA VAL A 133 -8.81 -11.43 -8.06
C VAL A 133 -9.87 -10.45 -8.53
N ASP A 134 -11.14 -10.79 -8.33
CA ASP A 134 -12.28 -10.03 -8.86
C ASP A 134 -12.57 -8.74 -8.08
N SER A 135 -12.35 -8.76 -6.78
CA SER A 135 -12.65 -7.61 -5.92
C SER A 135 -11.69 -6.43 -6.17
N PRO A 136 -12.20 -5.18 -6.12
CA PRO A 136 -11.35 -3.99 -6.08
C PRO A 136 -10.57 -3.84 -4.78
N TRP A 137 -10.95 -4.57 -3.73
CA TRP A 137 -10.26 -4.59 -2.43
C TRP A 137 -9.59 -5.93 -2.19
N LYS A 138 -8.29 -5.91 -1.89
CA LYS A 138 -7.49 -7.12 -1.75
C LYS A 138 -6.73 -7.10 -0.44
N ILE A 139 -6.76 -8.22 0.28
CA ILE A 139 -6.00 -8.40 1.52
C ILE A 139 -5.14 -9.66 1.37
N ILE A 140 -3.84 -9.55 1.62
CA ILE A 140 -2.94 -10.70 1.77
C ILE A 140 -2.53 -10.78 3.23
N ASP A 141 -3.04 -11.76 3.94
CA ASP A 141 -2.71 -11.96 5.35
C ASP A 141 -1.50 -12.89 5.50
N GLU A 142 -0.52 -12.50 6.32
CA GLU A 142 0.74 -13.22 6.54
C GLU A 142 1.53 -13.51 5.23
N ILE A 143 1.80 -12.44 4.47
CA ILE A 143 2.42 -12.52 3.14
C ILE A 143 3.78 -13.26 3.13
N ASN A 144 4.53 -13.20 4.22
CA ASN A 144 5.81 -13.90 4.40
C ASN A 144 5.67 -15.43 4.59
N ARG A 145 4.45 -15.97 4.66
CA ARG A 145 4.20 -17.41 4.54
C ARG A 145 3.97 -17.90 3.12
N LEU A 146 3.97 -16.99 2.15
CA LEU A 146 3.90 -17.34 0.73
C LEU A 146 5.23 -17.94 0.25
N SER A 147 5.17 -19.11 -0.36
CA SER A 147 6.34 -19.66 -1.05
C SER A 147 6.83 -18.74 -2.17
N PRO A 148 8.10 -18.82 -2.59
CA PRO A 148 8.61 -18.06 -3.74
C PRO A 148 7.77 -18.25 -5.02
N TYR A 149 7.20 -19.43 -5.21
CA TYR A 149 6.28 -19.71 -6.31
C TYR A 149 5.01 -18.85 -6.22
N ALA A 150 4.37 -18.80 -5.06
CA ALA A 150 3.17 -17.99 -4.84
C ALA A 150 3.47 -16.48 -4.97
N GLN A 151 4.64 -16.03 -4.47
CA GLN A 151 5.10 -14.65 -4.67
C GLN A 151 5.21 -14.30 -6.17
N ASN A 152 5.76 -15.20 -7.00
CA ASN A 152 5.90 -14.99 -8.44
C ASN A 152 4.54 -14.90 -9.16
N ILE A 153 3.53 -15.68 -8.75
CA ILE A 153 2.17 -15.57 -9.30
C ILE A 153 1.59 -14.18 -9.04
N LEU A 154 1.81 -13.63 -7.86
CA LEU A 154 1.29 -12.32 -7.46
C LEU A 154 2.07 -11.14 -8.09
N LEU A 155 3.30 -11.35 -8.57
CA LEU A 155 4.12 -10.27 -9.14
C LEU A 155 3.43 -9.52 -10.29
N SER A 156 2.77 -10.23 -11.20
CA SER A 156 2.06 -9.62 -12.33
C SER A 156 0.86 -8.81 -11.86
N LEU A 157 0.11 -9.31 -10.88
CA LEU A 157 -1.00 -8.58 -10.27
C LEU A 157 -0.52 -7.27 -9.65
N LEU A 158 0.54 -7.33 -8.84
CA LEU A 158 1.08 -6.19 -8.12
C LEU A 158 1.73 -5.16 -9.06
N ALA A 159 2.40 -5.62 -10.12
CA ALA A 159 3.10 -4.74 -11.05
C ALA A 159 2.17 -4.03 -12.03
N GLU A 160 1.25 -4.78 -12.63
CA GLU A 160 0.49 -4.34 -13.80
C GLU A 160 -1.03 -4.35 -13.57
N GLY A 161 -1.48 -4.98 -12.49
CA GLY A 161 -2.90 -5.27 -12.27
C GLY A 161 -3.44 -6.30 -13.27
N THR A 162 -2.57 -7.19 -13.75
CA THR A 162 -2.95 -8.22 -14.74
C THR A 162 -2.56 -9.60 -14.23
N VAL A 163 -3.44 -10.55 -14.38
CA VAL A 163 -3.18 -11.97 -14.10
C VAL A 163 -3.46 -12.79 -15.35
N LYS A 164 -2.70 -13.87 -15.52
CA LYS A 164 -2.88 -14.81 -16.62
C LYS A 164 -3.01 -16.22 -16.05
N TYR A 165 -4.04 -16.95 -16.48
CA TYR A 165 -4.29 -18.31 -16.08
C TYR A 165 -4.99 -19.09 -17.21
N HIS A 166 -4.55 -20.32 -17.53
CA HIS A 166 -5.09 -21.14 -18.62
C HIS A 166 -5.30 -20.38 -19.94
N ASN A 167 -4.29 -19.61 -20.38
CA ASN A 167 -4.34 -18.77 -21.59
C ASN A 167 -5.45 -17.71 -21.61
N GLN A 168 -5.98 -17.37 -20.44
CA GLN A 168 -6.89 -16.24 -20.26
C GLN A 168 -6.22 -15.19 -19.42
N ALA A 169 -6.40 -13.92 -19.79
CA ALA A 169 -5.88 -12.78 -19.06
C ALA A 169 -7.03 -11.98 -18.46
N LYS A 170 -6.84 -11.50 -17.23
CA LYS A 170 -7.72 -10.57 -16.58
C LYS A 170 -6.94 -9.35 -16.14
N THR A 171 -7.36 -8.19 -16.60
CA THR A 171 -6.79 -6.90 -16.22
C THR A 171 -7.76 -6.19 -15.28
N LEU A 172 -7.24 -5.69 -14.17
CA LEU A 172 -7.99 -4.92 -13.17
C LEU A 172 -7.80 -3.43 -13.45
N SER A 173 -8.88 -2.68 -13.55
CA SER A 173 -8.85 -1.23 -13.79
C SER A 173 -8.28 -0.48 -12.60
N SER A 174 -8.80 -0.75 -11.41
CA SER A 174 -8.35 -0.19 -10.13
C SER A 174 -8.48 -1.23 -9.03
N PHE A 175 -7.61 -1.15 -8.03
CA PHE A 175 -7.71 -1.93 -6.80
C PHE A 175 -6.90 -1.26 -5.68
N SER A 176 -7.21 -1.62 -4.43
CA SER A 176 -6.37 -1.32 -3.27
C SER A 176 -5.96 -2.63 -2.61
N LEU A 177 -4.66 -2.80 -2.37
CA LEU A 177 -4.11 -4.00 -1.76
C LEU A 177 -3.40 -3.68 -0.45
N TYR A 178 -3.73 -4.46 0.57
CA TYR A 178 -3.08 -4.44 1.88
C TYR A 178 -2.50 -5.82 2.17
N ALA A 179 -1.22 -5.86 2.45
CA ALA A 179 -0.56 -7.09 2.89
C ALA A 179 -0.12 -6.96 4.35
N THR A 180 -0.26 -8.02 5.13
CA THR A 180 0.25 -8.06 6.50
C THR A 180 1.49 -8.95 6.58
N MET A 181 2.45 -8.55 7.38
CA MET A 181 3.68 -9.30 7.63
C MET A 181 4.00 -9.34 9.11
N ASN A 182 4.39 -10.52 9.59
CA ASN A 182 4.93 -10.69 10.93
C ASN A 182 6.38 -11.19 10.84
N PRO A 183 7.38 -10.34 11.11
CA PRO A 183 8.78 -10.68 10.88
C PRO A 183 9.35 -11.72 11.84
N LYS A 184 8.70 -11.93 12.99
CA LYS A 184 9.21 -12.81 14.07
C LYS A 184 8.62 -14.22 14.07
N ASP A 185 7.84 -14.60 13.05
CA ASP A 185 7.19 -15.90 13.00
C ASP A 185 8.13 -16.97 12.43
N SER A 186 8.07 -18.19 12.97
CA SER A 186 8.77 -19.35 12.46
C SER A 186 8.04 -19.92 11.24
N GLY A 187 8.78 -20.30 10.19
CA GLY A 187 8.20 -20.83 8.94
C GLY A 187 7.92 -19.78 7.88
N ASN A 188 8.57 -18.64 8.00
CA ASN A 188 8.53 -17.56 7.03
C ASN A 188 9.49 -17.80 5.85
N PHE A 189 9.10 -17.33 4.69
CA PHE A 189 9.99 -17.14 3.53
C PHE A 189 10.41 -15.68 3.45
N ASP A 190 11.63 -15.46 3.00
CA ASP A 190 12.07 -14.11 2.68
C ASP A 190 11.28 -13.58 1.49
N LEU A 191 10.84 -12.34 1.60
CA LEU A 191 10.24 -11.64 0.48
C LEU A 191 11.37 -11.16 -0.45
N SER A 192 11.31 -11.58 -1.72
CA SER A 192 12.31 -11.14 -2.69
C SER A 192 12.26 -9.62 -2.89
N LEU A 193 13.41 -9.00 -3.14
CA LEU A 193 13.49 -7.56 -3.41
C LEU A 193 12.54 -7.10 -4.52
N PRO A 194 12.44 -7.82 -5.67
CA PRO A 194 11.47 -7.46 -6.70
C PRO A 194 10.02 -7.50 -6.19
N PHE A 195 9.70 -8.36 -5.23
CA PHE A 195 8.37 -8.46 -4.65
C PHE A 195 8.11 -7.30 -3.66
N LEU A 196 9.08 -6.99 -2.80
CA LEU A 196 9.01 -5.85 -1.89
C LEU A 196 8.90 -4.51 -2.64
N ASP A 197 9.60 -4.37 -3.77
CA ASP A 197 9.55 -3.16 -4.60
C ASP A 197 8.17 -2.88 -5.23
N ARG A 198 7.23 -3.83 -5.19
CA ARG A 198 5.83 -3.63 -5.63
C ARG A 198 4.94 -2.99 -4.57
N PHE A 199 5.38 -2.98 -3.32
CA PHE A 199 4.64 -2.28 -2.28
C PHE A 199 5.04 -0.82 -2.26
N ALA A 200 4.10 0.06 -2.61
CA ALA A 200 4.34 1.50 -2.61
C ALA A 200 4.63 2.03 -1.21
N LEU A 201 3.89 1.55 -0.22
CA LEU A 201 4.05 1.90 1.19
C LEU A 201 4.39 0.66 2.03
N ALA A 202 5.30 0.81 2.97
CA ALA A 202 5.50 -0.16 4.05
C ALA A 202 5.45 0.56 5.40
N LEU A 203 4.49 0.17 6.22
CA LEU A 203 4.17 0.85 7.47
C LEU A 203 4.44 -0.06 8.66
N PRO A 204 5.39 0.30 9.54
CA PRO A 204 5.58 -0.39 10.81
C PRO A 204 4.37 -0.20 11.71
N ILE A 205 3.78 -1.31 12.15
CA ILE A 205 2.67 -1.32 13.11
C ILE A 205 3.21 -1.82 14.45
N THR A 206 3.14 -0.97 15.45
CA THR A 206 3.51 -1.29 16.83
C THR A 206 2.28 -1.72 17.62
N MET A 207 2.52 -2.34 18.79
CA MET A 207 1.43 -2.66 19.70
C MET A 207 0.76 -1.36 20.23
N PRO A 208 -0.54 -1.42 20.56
CA PRO A 208 -1.23 -0.29 21.18
C PRO A 208 -0.49 0.20 22.42
N ASP A 209 -0.56 1.48 22.71
CA ASP A 209 -0.08 2.06 23.95
C ASP A 209 -0.93 1.60 25.14
N TYR A 210 -0.48 1.93 26.36
CA TYR A 210 -1.14 1.51 27.59
C TYR A 210 -2.60 1.98 27.67
N ASP A 211 -2.87 3.21 27.25
CA ASP A 211 -4.20 3.81 27.33
C ASP A 211 -5.17 3.13 26.35
N SER A 212 -4.74 2.95 25.12
CA SER A 212 -5.49 2.18 24.11
C SER A 212 -5.70 0.74 24.55
N PHE A 213 -4.65 0.10 25.12
CA PHE A 213 -4.71 -1.29 25.58
C PHE A 213 -5.73 -1.46 26.72
N SER A 214 -5.82 -0.48 27.64
CA SER A 214 -6.76 -0.50 28.77
C SER A 214 -8.23 -0.48 28.34
N THR A 215 -8.53 0.00 27.15
CA THR A 215 -9.90 0.08 26.58
C THR A 215 -10.29 -1.16 25.77
N ILE A 216 -9.32 -2.00 25.40
CA ILE A 216 -9.55 -3.22 24.63
C ILE A 216 -10.41 -4.20 25.45
N GLY A 217 -11.47 -4.70 24.85
CA GLY A 217 -12.41 -5.64 25.49
C GLY A 217 -13.54 -4.97 26.31
N ARG A 218 -13.50 -3.64 26.49
CA ARG A 218 -14.57 -2.91 27.18
C ARG A 218 -15.63 -2.32 26.24
N LYS A 219 -15.34 -2.28 24.95
CA LYS A 219 -16.22 -1.72 23.91
C LYS A 219 -16.75 -2.84 23.05
N ASP A 220 -18.05 -2.82 22.76
CA ASP A 220 -18.63 -3.66 21.73
C ASP A 220 -17.97 -3.34 20.38
N ARG A 221 -17.58 -4.38 19.67
CA ARG A 221 -17.01 -4.24 18.34
C ARG A 221 -18.15 -3.88 17.40
N LEU A 222 -18.27 -2.60 17.04
CA LEU A 222 -19.23 -2.13 16.04
C LEU A 222 -18.79 -2.58 14.66
N TYR A 223 -19.29 -3.74 14.21
CA TYR A 223 -18.90 -4.29 12.90
C TYR A 223 -19.98 -4.16 11.83
N ASP A 224 -21.18 -3.77 12.20
CA ASP A 224 -22.31 -4.17 11.37
C ASP A 224 -22.81 -3.10 10.38
N ASN A 225 -22.41 -1.83 10.45
CA ASN A 225 -22.90 -0.81 9.53
C ASN A 225 -21.88 0.29 9.20
N LEU A 226 -20.60 -0.08 9.02
CA LEU A 226 -19.58 0.90 8.64
C LEU A 226 -19.88 1.57 7.29
N ASN A 227 -20.60 0.89 6.42
CA ASN A 227 -20.96 1.39 5.10
C ASN A 227 -21.81 2.66 5.18
N GLU A 228 -22.69 2.76 6.16
CA GLU A 228 -23.58 3.91 6.36
C GLU A 228 -22.85 5.22 6.67
N TRP A 229 -21.60 5.12 7.14
CA TRP A 229 -20.79 6.31 7.48
C TRP A 229 -20.27 7.05 6.25
N MET A 230 -20.31 6.42 5.08
CA MET A 230 -19.80 6.97 3.83
C MET A 230 -20.75 6.73 2.63
N ASP A 231 -22.07 6.72 2.87
CA ASP A 231 -23.08 6.39 1.85
C ASP A 231 -22.95 7.23 0.56
N ASP A 232 -22.67 8.52 0.70
CA ASP A 232 -22.51 9.44 -0.45
C ASP A 232 -21.07 9.49 -0.99
N PHE A 233 -20.18 8.62 -0.48
CA PHE A 233 -18.78 8.64 -0.89
C PHE A 233 -18.54 7.91 -2.21
N ASN A 234 -17.90 8.57 -3.15
CA ASN A 234 -17.51 7.99 -4.42
C ASN A 234 -15.98 7.99 -4.57
N LEU A 235 -15.37 6.82 -4.43
CA LEU A 235 -13.92 6.66 -4.52
C LEU A 235 -13.37 7.10 -5.88
N GLN A 236 -14.06 6.77 -6.97
CA GLN A 236 -13.60 7.10 -8.32
C GLN A 236 -13.55 8.62 -8.54
N SER A 237 -14.57 9.35 -8.08
CA SER A 237 -14.59 10.81 -8.15
C SER A 237 -13.42 11.43 -7.38
N VAL A 238 -13.10 10.89 -6.20
CA VAL A 238 -11.94 11.36 -5.41
C VAL A 238 -10.62 11.05 -6.11
N GLN A 239 -10.49 9.88 -6.72
CA GLN A 239 -9.29 9.52 -7.50
C GLN A 239 -9.08 10.45 -8.70
N GLU A 240 -10.17 10.89 -9.35
CA GLU A 240 -10.11 11.88 -10.43
C GLU A 240 -9.67 13.25 -9.90
N GLU A 241 -10.25 13.73 -8.79
CA GLU A 241 -9.80 14.98 -8.15
C GLU A 241 -8.31 14.95 -7.78
N ILE A 242 -7.84 13.84 -7.23
CA ILE A 242 -6.42 13.64 -6.87
C ILE A 242 -5.52 13.73 -8.11
N LYS A 243 -5.93 13.13 -9.23
CA LYS A 243 -5.14 13.16 -10.48
C LYS A 243 -4.92 14.56 -11.03
N GLU A 244 -5.88 15.46 -10.85
CA GLU A 244 -5.81 16.84 -11.36
C GLU A 244 -4.83 17.72 -10.58
N LEU A 245 -4.44 17.36 -9.35
CA LEU A 245 -3.50 18.15 -8.56
C LEU A 245 -2.14 18.29 -9.25
N GLN A 246 -1.60 19.50 -9.24
CA GLN A 246 -0.32 19.84 -9.84
C GLN A 246 0.78 19.91 -8.78
N TYR A 247 2.02 19.68 -9.20
CA TYR A 247 3.20 19.84 -8.37
C TYR A 247 3.72 21.27 -8.41
N THR A 248 4.34 21.71 -7.30
CA THR A 248 5.21 22.87 -7.36
C THR A 248 6.57 22.44 -7.94
N GLU A 249 7.28 23.38 -8.57
CA GLU A 249 8.61 23.13 -9.14
C GLU A 249 9.59 22.59 -8.07
N GLU A 250 9.54 23.15 -6.87
CA GLU A 250 10.36 22.72 -5.74
C GLU A 250 10.08 21.27 -5.33
N ALA A 251 8.83 20.83 -5.39
CA ALA A 251 8.46 19.46 -5.05
C ALA A 251 8.98 18.47 -6.11
N GLU A 252 8.92 18.82 -7.39
CA GLU A 252 9.49 18.01 -8.46
C GLU A 252 11.01 17.91 -8.37
N LEU A 253 11.69 19.03 -8.12
CA LEU A 253 13.13 19.06 -7.89
C LEU A 253 13.51 18.23 -6.67
N PHE A 254 12.74 18.30 -5.59
CA PHE A 254 12.99 17.53 -4.37
C PHE A 254 12.84 16.02 -4.60
N ILE A 255 11.83 15.56 -5.35
CA ILE A 255 11.66 14.15 -5.71
C ILE A 255 12.88 13.66 -6.52
N ASN A 256 13.31 14.42 -7.53
CA ASN A 256 14.47 14.07 -8.33
C ASN A 256 15.75 13.97 -7.48
N PHE A 257 15.98 14.97 -6.62
CA PHE A 257 17.10 14.98 -5.70
C PHE A 257 17.06 13.78 -4.73
N LEU A 258 15.87 13.45 -4.20
CA LEU A 258 15.68 12.31 -3.30
C LEU A 258 16.07 11.00 -3.98
N ILE A 259 15.54 10.73 -5.18
CA ILE A 259 15.86 9.52 -5.94
C ILE A 259 17.35 9.43 -6.28
N ASP A 260 17.94 10.55 -6.73
CA ASP A 260 19.36 10.58 -7.05
C ASP A 260 20.26 10.36 -5.82
N SER A 261 19.80 10.81 -4.65
CA SER A 261 20.55 10.58 -3.38
C SER A 261 20.64 9.11 -2.98
N TYR A 262 19.67 8.28 -3.43
CA TYR A 262 19.62 6.83 -3.16
C TYR A 262 20.25 5.97 -4.27
N ARG A 263 21.11 6.53 -5.09
CA ARG A 263 21.93 5.74 -6.02
C ARG A 263 23.13 5.15 -5.29
N LEU A 264 23.51 3.93 -5.65
CA LEU A 264 24.72 3.29 -5.09
C LEU A 264 25.95 4.12 -5.39
N CYS A 265 26.85 4.22 -4.41
CA CYS A 265 28.14 4.85 -4.61
C CYS A 265 29.02 4.01 -5.54
N CYS A 266 29.25 4.47 -6.76
CA CYS A 266 30.11 3.79 -7.75
C CYS A 266 31.57 3.58 -7.31
N ARG A 267 32.03 4.28 -6.26
CA ARG A 267 33.37 4.16 -5.72
C ARG A 267 33.54 3.09 -4.65
N VAL A 268 32.40 2.73 -3.99
CA VAL A 268 32.41 1.76 -2.88
C VAL A 268 31.90 0.40 -3.34
N SER A 269 30.93 0.35 -4.27
CA SER A 269 30.39 -0.92 -4.76
C SER A 269 31.38 -1.60 -5.72
N LYS A 270 32.07 -2.62 -5.23
CA LYS A 270 32.94 -3.48 -6.06
C LYS A 270 32.16 -4.48 -6.93
N GLU A 271 30.84 -4.60 -6.74
CA GLU A 271 30.04 -5.71 -7.27
C GLU A 271 29.15 -5.35 -8.48
N THR A 272 28.99 -4.08 -8.81
CA THR A 272 28.13 -3.70 -9.94
C THR A 272 28.96 -3.43 -11.18
N SER A 273 28.98 -4.40 -12.10
CA SER A 273 29.43 -4.22 -13.49
C SER A 273 28.50 -3.30 -14.32
N GLU A 274 27.38 -2.87 -13.76
CA GLU A 274 26.52 -1.87 -14.38
C GLU A 274 27.06 -0.48 -14.05
N THR A 275 27.50 0.21 -15.09
CA THR A 275 27.83 1.63 -15.06
C THR A 275 26.61 2.45 -14.68
N VAL A 276 26.36 2.59 -13.40
CA VAL A 276 25.43 3.61 -12.91
C VAL A 276 26.05 4.96 -13.25
N SER A 277 25.46 5.68 -14.19
CA SER A 277 25.87 7.05 -14.50
C SER A 277 25.58 7.92 -13.28
N VAL A 278 26.58 8.09 -12.44
CA VAL A 278 26.49 9.00 -11.29
C VAL A 278 26.53 10.41 -11.83
N ASP A 279 25.53 11.22 -11.47
CA ASP A 279 25.61 12.65 -11.72
C ASP A 279 26.83 13.20 -10.98
N LYS A 280 27.83 13.64 -11.75
CA LYS A 280 29.08 14.18 -11.22
C LYS A 280 28.84 15.38 -10.30
N ALA A 281 27.71 16.07 -10.45
CA ALA A 281 27.34 17.20 -9.61
C ALA A 281 27.07 16.77 -8.15
N LEU A 282 26.39 15.64 -7.93
CA LEU A 282 26.12 15.10 -6.59
C LEU A 282 27.39 14.56 -5.90
N CYS A 283 28.38 14.13 -6.69
CA CYS A 283 29.66 13.63 -6.19
C CYS A 283 30.73 14.72 -6.04
N LYS A 284 30.46 15.96 -6.44
CA LYS A 284 31.41 17.07 -6.33
C LYS A 284 31.72 17.35 -4.86
N GLY A 285 33.00 17.30 -4.51
CA GLY A 285 33.46 17.48 -3.13
C GLY A 285 33.14 16.32 -2.18
N CYS A 286 32.69 15.17 -2.71
CA CYS A 286 32.50 13.97 -1.89
C CYS A 286 33.85 13.38 -1.49
N HIS A 287 34.10 13.28 -0.19
CA HIS A 287 35.12 12.43 0.40
C HIS A 287 34.50 11.06 0.64
N MET A 288 35.14 9.98 0.15
CA MET A 288 34.61 8.59 0.22
C MET A 288 34.16 8.15 1.62
N ASP A 289 34.72 8.78 2.64
CA ASP A 289 34.48 8.48 4.05
C ASP A 289 33.39 9.35 4.69
N ALA A 290 32.64 10.11 3.89
CA ALA A 290 31.58 10.96 4.45
C ALA A 290 30.45 10.11 5.06
N PRO A 291 30.37 9.95 6.40
CA PRO A 291 29.40 9.08 7.05
C PRO A 291 27.95 9.55 6.84
N ASN A 292 27.78 10.76 6.33
CA ASN A 292 26.48 11.42 6.15
C ASN A 292 25.88 11.26 4.74
N LYS A 293 26.52 10.52 3.83
CA LYS A 293 25.98 10.30 2.48
C LYS A 293 25.15 9.03 2.43
N VAL A 294 23.88 9.15 2.08
CA VAL A 294 22.92 8.04 1.98
C VAL A 294 23.44 6.95 1.03
N CYS A 295 24.04 7.33 -0.11
CA CYS A 295 24.60 6.40 -1.10
C CYS A 295 25.67 5.44 -0.56
N ASN A 296 26.24 5.72 0.63
CA ASN A 296 27.21 4.84 1.31
C ASN A 296 26.55 3.88 2.30
N LYS A 297 25.27 4.09 2.62
CA LYS A 297 24.53 3.33 3.64
C LYS A 297 23.46 2.41 3.06
N ILE A 298 23.10 2.60 1.80
CA ILE A 298 22.09 1.79 1.12
C ILE A 298 22.72 0.52 0.54
N LYS A 299 22.00 -0.58 0.62
CA LYS A 299 22.40 -1.83 -0.05
C LYS A 299 21.86 -1.90 -1.47
N HIS A 300 20.66 -1.34 -1.71
CA HIS A 300 20.00 -1.37 -3.00
C HIS A 300 19.57 0.03 -3.44
N PRO A 301 19.80 0.41 -4.72
CA PRO A 301 19.31 1.67 -5.26
C PRO A 301 17.78 1.63 -5.37
N LEU A 302 17.14 2.80 -5.30
CA LEU A 302 15.71 2.90 -5.53
C LEU A 302 15.37 2.67 -7.01
N SER A 303 14.30 1.95 -7.25
CA SER A 303 13.75 1.72 -8.59
C SER A 303 12.98 2.94 -9.10
N VAL A 304 12.72 2.97 -10.42
CA VAL A 304 11.86 4.00 -11.05
C VAL A 304 10.46 4.02 -10.44
N ARG A 305 9.96 2.87 -9.98
CA ARG A 305 8.63 2.76 -9.33
C ARG A 305 8.49 3.66 -8.12
N VAL A 306 9.55 3.83 -7.34
CA VAL A 306 9.51 4.73 -6.17
C VAL A 306 9.19 6.16 -6.60
N LYS A 307 9.72 6.61 -7.74
CA LYS A 307 9.42 7.93 -8.28
C LYS A 307 7.95 8.04 -8.68
N GLU A 308 7.43 7.06 -9.41
CA GLU A 308 6.01 7.02 -9.80
C GLU A 308 5.09 6.99 -8.57
N ASP A 309 5.45 6.20 -7.56
CA ASP A 309 4.71 6.12 -6.31
C ASP A 309 4.74 7.45 -5.54
N LEU A 310 5.89 8.12 -5.43
CA LEU A 310 5.99 9.45 -4.81
C LEU A 310 5.07 10.46 -5.49
N TYR A 311 4.96 10.42 -6.83
CA TYR A 311 4.03 11.26 -7.57
C TYR A 311 2.57 10.94 -7.23
N ARG A 312 2.17 9.69 -7.24
CA ARG A 312 0.77 9.31 -6.96
C ARG A 312 0.36 9.61 -5.52
N TYR A 313 1.17 9.19 -4.55
CA TYR A 313 0.86 9.37 -3.13
C TYR A 313 1.10 10.81 -2.65
N GLY A 314 1.99 11.57 -3.29
CA GLY A 314 2.16 13.00 -3.02
C GLY A 314 0.88 13.79 -3.32
N LYS A 315 0.23 13.50 -4.46
CA LYS A 315 -1.07 14.07 -4.81
C LYS A 315 -2.16 13.67 -3.80
N ALA A 316 -2.20 12.39 -3.43
CA ALA A 316 -3.17 11.91 -2.44
C ALA A 316 -2.97 12.56 -1.06
N MET A 317 -1.71 12.78 -0.63
CA MET A 317 -1.39 13.47 0.63
C MET A 317 -1.82 14.94 0.58
N ALA A 318 -1.53 15.66 -0.52
CA ALA A 318 -1.95 17.04 -0.67
C ALA A 318 -3.48 17.17 -0.64
N TRP A 319 -4.18 16.30 -1.37
CA TRP A 319 -5.65 16.25 -1.35
C TRP A 319 -6.20 15.98 0.05
N PHE A 320 -5.62 15.00 0.77
CA PHE A 320 -6.05 14.64 2.13
C PHE A 320 -5.84 15.78 3.13
N LEU A 321 -4.76 16.54 3.02
CA LEU A 321 -4.51 17.71 3.88
C LEU A 321 -5.31 18.95 3.43
N GLY A 322 -5.93 18.92 2.25
CA GLY A 322 -6.74 19.99 1.69
C GLY A 322 -5.91 21.10 1.04
N ASP A 323 -4.75 20.76 0.51
CA ASP A 323 -3.89 21.65 -0.25
C ASP A 323 -4.22 21.58 -1.76
N ASP A 324 -4.12 22.71 -2.45
CA ASP A 324 -4.43 22.82 -3.89
C ASP A 324 -3.28 22.33 -4.79
N LYS A 325 -2.08 22.21 -4.26
CA LYS A 325 -0.87 21.77 -4.96
C LYS A 325 -0.02 20.86 -4.09
N VAL A 326 0.77 20.03 -4.77
CA VAL A 326 1.75 19.18 -4.08
C VAL A 326 3.02 19.98 -3.80
N GLU A 327 3.37 20.11 -2.54
CA GLU A 327 4.55 20.80 -2.04
C GLU A 327 5.55 19.79 -1.45
N VAL A 328 6.78 20.24 -1.19
CA VAL A 328 7.86 19.43 -0.58
C VAL A 328 7.42 18.79 0.75
N LYS A 329 6.58 19.47 1.55
CA LYS A 329 6.07 18.95 2.82
C LYS A 329 5.34 17.61 2.64
N HIS A 330 4.53 17.47 1.58
CA HIS A 330 3.76 16.25 1.31
C HIS A 330 4.68 15.06 1.01
N ILE A 331 5.73 15.31 0.23
CA ILE A 331 6.72 14.28 -0.10
C ILE A 331 7.50 13.86 1.15
N LYS A 332 7.90 14.79 2.01
CA LYS A 332 8.60 14.48 3.26
C LYS A 332 7.78 13.60 4.19
N LEU A 333 6.44 13.77 4.23
CA LEU A 333 5.55 12.98 5.07
C LEU A 333 5.44 11.51 4.63
N ILE A 334 5.51 11.24 3.33
CA ILE A 334 5.32 9.88 2.79
C ILE A 334 6.62 9.16 2.48
N ALA A 335 7.68 9.87 2.09
CA ALA A 335 8.92 9.29 1.59
C ALA A 335 9.58 8.25 2.53
N PRO A 336 9.65 8.46 3.86
CA PRO A 336 10.22 7.44 4.75
C PRO A 336 9.54 6.08 4.60
N TYR A 337 8.21 6.06 4.46
CA TYR A 337 7.40 4.83 4.38
C TYR A 337 7.38 4.21 2.97
N MET A 338 7.92 4.89 1.98
CA MET A 338 8.07 4.40 0.60
C MET A 338 9.47 3.87 0.31
N ILE A 339 10.47 4.27 1.10
CA ILE A 339 11.88 4.04 0.80
C ILE A 339 12.50 2.94 1.66
N TRP A 340 12.22 2.90 2.98
CA TRP A 340 12.96 2.07 3.93
C TRP A 340 12.99 0.58 3.59
N HIS A 341 11.86 0.02 3.14
CA HIS A 341 11.73 -1.40 2.81
C HIS A 341 12.34 -1.79 1.45
N ARG A 342 12.69 -0.79 0.63
CA ARG A 342 13.25 -0.95 -0.72
C ARG A 342 14.76 -0.72 -0.78
N SER A 343 15.31 0.01 0.18
CA SER A 343 16.71 0.42 0.17
C SER A 343 17.61 -0.37 1.11
N GLU A 344 17.05 -1.08 2.09
CA GLU A 344 17.79 -1.74 3.17
C GLU A 344 18.88 -0.82 3.74
N LEU A 345 18.47 0.29 4.34
CA LEU A 345 19.38 1.18 5.05
C LEU A 345 20.07 0.44 6.21
N SER A 346 21.40 0.44 6.19
CA SER A 346 22.26 -0.15 7.23
C SER A 346 22.47 0.79 8.41
#